data_1c3b84db60fe4d9d851da4ff653c7476
#
_entry.id   1c3b84db60fe4d9d851da4ff653c7476
#
_cell.length_a   1.000
_cell.length_b   1.000
_cell.length_c   1.000
_cell.angle_alpha   90.00
_cell.angle_beta   90.00
_cell.angle_gamma   90.00
#
_symmetry.space_group_name_H-M   'P 1'
#
loop_
_entity.id
_entity.type
_entity.pdbx_description
1 polymer ?
#
loop_
_entity_poly.entity_id
_entity_poly.type
_entity_poly.pdbx_seq_one_letter_code
_entity_poly.pdbx_strand_id
1 'polypeptide(L)'
;MKKNTTKRRGMERITFHIQSSKKRFKLVYRLRDGRNVQITHKTDIMVDLADLNKLNPNGSVKERIFVYNEELSKKLKAEFDIMTSAYAIMRDTGLDITSEVFEREIARIKEPAVVARNIAPSITVRFRKYADEALRYGIIGEARHKHIIVVSDKLERFLIINGISSIIPSEFNETHLMEFREFIFNEYEYVEKFPKLYENVKEQNKPKARLSMNTVASQMKMFQTFLNELENTDEIHKSPFRKLGKERRKVVMKTRYDDPVFLRRDELFQVISTEVPESLQETKDAFLLQCALGCRISDFQLMSMETISINPDGIPYVHYVPKKTADSQVGNEEVVTPIVRYAFDIIKKTDFVFPILKNIYGESGYNAKIKSLMRICKIDRKVP
;
A
#
# COMPACT_ATOMS: atom_id res chain seq x y z
N MET A 1 59.45 9.71 -28.07
CA MET A 1 58.14 10.09 -27.51
C MET A 1 57.05 9.73 -28.54
N LYS A 2 56.36 8.61 -28.31
CA LYS A 2 55.21 8.20 -29.14
C LYS A 2 53.96 8.89 -28.62
N LYS A 3 53.32 9.77 -29.39
CA LYS A 3 52.06 10.39 -29.06
C LYS A 3 50.97 9.32 -29.07
N ASN A 4 50.48 8.93 -27.89
CA ASN A 4 49.28 8.15 -27.74
C ASN A 4 48.06 9.03 -28.08
N THR A 5 47.65 9.05 -29.33
CA THR A 5 46.34 9.53 -29.70
C THR A 5 45.30 8.46 -29.33
N THR A 6 44.68 8.64 -28.19
CA THR A 6 43.50 7.86 -27.80
C THR A 6 42.37 8.21 -28.81
N LYS A 7 42.25 7.43 -29.89
CA LYS A 7 41.12 7.50 -30.80
C LYS A 7 39.83 7.27 -30.02
N ARG A 8 38.91 8.22 -30.00
CA ARG A 8 37.51 8.07 -29.52
C ARG A 8 36.85 6.97 -30.35
N ARG A 9 36.89 5.72 -29.82
CA ARG A 9 36.32 4.53 -30.46
C ARG A 9 34.83 4.47 -30.17
N GLY A 10 33.97 4.96 -31.04
CA GLY A 10 32.53 4.71 -30.86
C GLY A 10 31.60 5.53 -31.74
N MET A 11 31.80 6.84 -31.86
CA MET A 11 30.89 7.71 -32.60
C MET A 11 31.09 7.76 -34.14
N GLU A 12 32.22 7.30 -34.66
CA GLU A 12 32.56 7.34 -36.10
C GLU A 12 31.89 6.22 -36.93
N ARG A 13 30.99 5.41 -36.33
CA ARG A 13 30.50 4.16 -36.95
C ARG A 13 28.98 4.09 -37.14
N ILE A 14 28.26 5.18 -36.98
CA ILE A 14 26.85 5.24 -37.33
C ILE A 14 26.74 5.67 -38.79
N THR A 15 26.14 4.81 -39.55
CA THR A 15 25.86 5.08 -41.00
C THR A 15 24.38 4.86 -41.25
N PHE A 16 23.81 5.53 -42.21
CA PHE A 16 22.46 5.21 -42.62
C PHE A 16 22.43 4.40 -43.92
N HIS A 17 21.40 3.60 -44.04
CA HIS A 17 21.11 2.78 -45.20
C HIS A 17 19.66 2.96 -45.59
N ILE A 18 19.37 2.71 -46.85
CA ILE A 18 18.02 2.76 -47.39
C ILE A 18 17.47 1.33 -47.45
N GLN A 19 16.28 1.13 -46.94
CA GLN A 19 15.56 -0.12 -47.06
C GLN A 19 14.32 0.13 -47.94
N SER A 20 14.35 -0.22 -49.20
CA SER A 20 13.26 -0.43 -50.15
C SER A 20 13.53 0.12 -51.57
N SER A 21 12.76 -0.40 -52.52
CA SER A 21 12.93 -0.21 -53.99
C SER A 21 11.99 0.79 -54.62
N LYS A 22 11.25 1.63 -53.88
CA LYS A 22 10.30 2.62 -54.37
C LYS A 22 10.78 4.06 -54.12
N LYS A 23 10.23 5.06 -54.81
CA LYS A 23 10.68 6.47 -54.80
C LYS A 23 10.76 7.16 -53.43
N ARG A 24 10.15 6.63 -52.39
CA ARG A 24 10.33 7.04 -50.97
C ARG A 24 10.95 5.90 -50.19
N PHE A 25 12.01 6.21 -49.46
CA PHE A 25 12.81 5.22 -48.77
C PHE A 25 12.71 5.41 -47.27
N LYS A 26 12.47 4.31 -46.55
CA LYS A 26 12.55 4.29 -45.08
C LYS A 26 14.01 4.28 -44.66
N LEU A 27 14.39 5.21 -43.78
CA LEU A 27 15.76 5.32 -43.30
C LEU A 27 16.03 4.25 -42.25
N VAL A 28 17.21 3.64 -42.37
CA VAL A 28 17.72 2.65 -41.42
C VAL A 28 19.11 3.06 -41.00
N TYR A 29 19.33 3.22 -39.72
CA TYR A 29 20.66 3.42 -39.17
C TYR A 29 21.34 2.10 -38.88
N ARG A 30 22.65 2.06 -39.07
CA ARG A 30 23.51 0.94 -38.74
C ARG A 30 24.63 1.39 -37.81
N LEU A 31 24.65 0.83 -36.61
CA LEU A 31 25.72 1.00 -35.63
C LEU A 31 26.68 -0.20 -35.74
N ARG A 32 27.97 0.07 -35.78
CA ARG A 32 29.02 -0.98 -35.69
C ARG A 32 29.90 -0.74 -34.47
N ASP A 33 30.09 -1.75 -33.66
CA ASP A 33 31.05 -1.78 -32.57
C ASP A 33 32.01 -2.96 -32.73
N GLY A 34 33.26 -2.66 -32.97
CA GLY A 34 34.26 -3.67 -33.31
C GLY A 34 33.99 -4.37 -34.63
N ARG A 35 34.52 -5.61 -34.78
CA ARG A 35 34.34 -6.44 -35.95
C ARG A 35 33.08 -7.29 -35.93
N ASN A 36 32.57 -7.59 -34.73
CA ASN A 36 31.57 -8.62 -34.51
C ASN A 36 30.17 -8.06 -34.19
N VAL A 37 30.03 -6.80 -33.82
CA VAL A 37 28.73 -6.21 -33.47
C VAL A 37 28.25 -5.29 -34.53
N GLN A 38 27.11 -5.61 -35.13
CA GLN A 38 26.40 -4.74 -36.07
C GLN A 38 24.92 -4.70 -35.67
N ILE A 39 24.45 -3.52 -35.27
CA ILE A 39 23.06 -3.29 -34.88
C ILE A 39 22.38 -2.45 -35.97
N THR A 40 21.16 -2.78 -36.30
CA THR A 40 20.34 -2.07 -37.27
C THR A 40 19.11 -1.51 -36.58
N HIS A 41 18.96 -0.17 -36.62
CA HIS A 41 17.80 0.54 -36.10
C HIS A 41 16.93 1.05 -37.26
N LYS A 42 15.65 0.66 -37.29
CA LYS A 42 14.67 1.09 -38.30
C LYS A 42 13.92 2.31 -37.78
N THR A 43 14.07 3.44 -38.49
CA THR A 43 13.36 4.67 -38.16
C THR A 43 12.04 4.76 -38.90
N ASP A 44 11.16 5.69 -38.50
CA ASP A 44 9.97 6.06 -39.28
C ASP A 44 10.20 7.24 -40.18
N ILE A 45 11.46 7.65 -40.36
CA ILE A 45 11.86 8.76 -41.22
C ILE A 45 11.85 8.30 -42.68
N MET A 46 11.00 8.93 -43.48
CA MET A 46 10.93 8.71 -44.91
C MET A 46 11.76 9.82 -45.62
N VAL A 47 12.64 9.44 -46.54
CA VAL A 47 13.56 10.36 -47.20
C VAL A 47 13.57 10.13 -48.72
N ASP A 48 13.82 11.18 -49.47
CA ASP A 48 14.16 11.10 -50.88
C ASP A 48 15.67 10.92 -51.04
N LEU A 49 16.09 10.19 -52.05
CA LEU A 49 17.51 9.89 -52.30
C LEU A 49 18.34 11.17 -52.52
N ALA A 50 17.75 12.16 -53.16
CA ALA A 50 18.39 13.45 -53.38
C ALA A 50 18.73 14.19 -52.10
N ASP A 51 17.82 14.16 -51.11
CA ASP A 51 18.05 14.76 -49.79
C ASP A 51 19.06 13.98 -48.97
N LEU A 52 18.96 12.65 -49.01
CA LEU A 52 19.89 11.79 -48.29
C LEU A 52 21.34 11.99 -48.72
N ASN A 53 21.58 12.20 -50.03
CA ASN A 53 22.92 12.43 -50.54
C ASN A 53 23.53 13.78 -50.13
N LYS A 54 22.71 14.71 -49.60
CA LYS A 54 23.13 16.05 -49.16
C LYS A 54 23.47 16.10 -47.68
N LEU A 55 23.13 15.09 -46.92
CA LEU A 55 23.24 15.07 -45.47
C LEU A 55 24.22 14.00 -44.97
N ASN A 56 24.81 14.24 -43.78
CA ASN A 56 25.56 13.27 -43.00
C ASN A 56 24.62 12.52 -42.06
N PRO A 57 25.05 11.37 -41.47
CA PRO A 57 24.24 10.63 -40.53
C PRO A 57 23.75 11.43 -39.31
N ASN A 58 24.50 12.41 -38.87
CA ASN A 58 24.16 13.31 -37.75
C ASN A 58 23.25 14.48 -38.17
N GLY A 59 22.71 14.49 -39.38
CA GLY A 59 21.84 15.54 -39.90
C GLY A 59 22.57 16.81 -40.38
N SER A 60 23.90 16.88 -40.26
CA SER A 60 24.67 18.01 -40.77
C SER A 60 24.75 17.97 -42.33
N VAL A 61 24.83 19.17 -42.97
CA VAL A 61 24.95 19.29 -44.39
C VAL A 61 26.38 18.91 -44.83
N LYS A 62 26.51 18.11 -45.89
CA LYS A 62 27.81 17.81 -46.50
C LYS A 62 28.43 19.08 -47.10
N GLU A 63 29.75 19.18 -47.05
CA GLU A 63 30.48 20.30 -47.67
C GLU A 63 30.09 20.48 -49.12
N ARG A 64 30.01 21.76 -49.58
CA ARG A 64 29.66 22.18 -50.96
C ARG A 64 28.20 22.00 -51.38
N ILE A 65 27.28 21.78 -50.49
CA ILE A 65 25.84 21.71 -50.81
C ILE A 65 25.12 22.93 -50.22
N PHE A 66 24.54 23.76 -51.07
CA PHE A 66 23.86 25.00 -50.66
C PHE A 66 22.38 24.83 -50.37
N VAL A 67 21.77 23.74 -50.81
CA VAL A 67 20.34 23.44 -50.59
C VAL A 67 20.19 22.13 -49.84
N TYR A 68 19.51 22.16 -48.75
CA TYR A 68 19.18 20.97 -47.94
C TYR A 68 17.79 21.10 -47.33
N ASN A 69 17.22 19.99 -46.94
CA ASN A 69 15.94 19.93 -46.24
C ASN A 69 16.18 20.11 -44.74
N GLU A 70 15.85 21.30 -44.20
CA GLU A 70 16.09 21.66 -42.80
C GLU A 70 15.25 20.80 -41.86
N GLU A 71 14.01 20.49 -42.22
CA GLU A 71 13.14 19.64 -41.38
C GLU A 71 13.69 18.21 -41.27
N LEU A 72 14.15 17.67 -42.42
CA LEU A 72 14.80 16.37 -42.46
C LEU A 72 16.10 16.37 -41.65
N SER A 73 16.90 17.42 -41.75
CA SER A 73 18.13 17.58 -40.97
C SER A 73 17.86 17.56 -39.44
N LYS A 74 16.83 18.26 -38.99
CA LYS A 74 16.41 18.28 -37.59
C LYS A 74 15.95 16.88 -37.12
N LYS A 75 15.16 16.17 -37.93
CA LYS A 75 14.72 14.80 -37.65
C LYS A 75 15.90 13.81 -37.55
N LEU A 76 16.83 13.89 -38.49
CA LEU A 76 18.03 13.06 -38.50
C LEU A 76 18.91 13.31 -37.24
N LYS A 77 19.09 14.60 -36.90
CA LYS A 77 19.86 14.97 -35.71
C LYS A 77 19.24 14.43 -34.43
N ALA A 78 17.93 14.62 -34.26
CA ALA A 78 17.22 14.12 -33.10
C ALA A 78 17.35 12.58 -32.95
N GLU A 79 17.17 11.85 -34.05
CA GLU A 79 17.31 10.40 -34.08
C GLU A 79 18.74 9.93 -33.77
N PHE A 80 19.73 10.63 -34.36
CA PHE A 80 21.14 10.38 -34.09
C PHE A 80 21.51 10.61 -32.62
N ASP A 81 21.02 11.69 -32.01
CA ASP A 81 21.26 12.03 -30.60
C ASP A 81 20.67 10.96 -29.67
N ILE A 82 19.45 10.48 -29.98
CA ILE A 82 18.80 9.39 -29.27
C ILE A 82 19.63 8.11 -29.32
N MET A 83 20.05 7.70 -30.51
CA MET A 83 20.86 6.50 -30.72
C MET A 83 22.21 6.59 -30.00
N THR A 84 22.85 7.75 -30.06
CA THR A 84 24.12 8.00 -29.39
C THR A 84 23.98 7.91 -27.88
N SER A 85 22.90 8.47 -27.33
CA SER A 85 22.58 8.38 -25.90
C SER A 85 22.29 6.95 -25.46
N ALA A 86 21.50 6.21 -26.23
CA ALA A 86 21.22 4.79 -25.95
C ALA A 86 22.51 3.94 -25.94
N TYR A 87 23.38 4.15 -26.91
CA TYR A 87 24.65 3.46 -26.99
C TYR A 87 25.60 3.82 -25.82
N ALA A 88 25.65 5.10 -25.43
CA ALA A 88 26.43 5.54 -24.29
C ALA A 88 25.95 4.88 -22.99
N ILE A 89 24.64 4.86 -22.74
CA ILE A 89 24.02 4.18 -21.57
C ILE A 89 24.42 2.70 -21.55
N MET A 90 24.31 1.97 -22.64
CA MET A 90 24.67 0.55 -22.71
C MET A 90 26.13 0.32 -22.34
N ARG A 91 27.03 1.19 -22.81
CA ARG A 91 28.47 1.08 -22.48
C ARG A 91 28.78 1.41 -21.02
N ASP A 92 28.17 2.47 -20.49
CA ASP A 92 28.45 2.97 -19.14
C ASP A 92 27.86 2.02 -18.07
N THR A 93 26.75 1.35 -18.38
CA THR A 93 26.09 0.37 -17.49
C THR A 93 26.59 -1.07 -17.70
N GLY A 94 27.47 -1.31 -18.68
CA GLY A 94 27.98 -2.66 -18.96
C GLY A 94 26.95 -3.62 -19.55
N LEU A 95 25.89 -3.13 -20.17
CA LEU A 95 24.87 -3.95 -20.83
C LEU A 95 25.42 -4.58 -22.11
N ASP A 96 24.96 -5.77 -22.44
CA ASP A 96 25.29 -6.45 -23.69
C ASP A 96 24.84 -5.64 -24.89
N ILE A 97 25.77 -5.43 -25.86
CA ILE A 97 25.50 -4.65 -27.06
C ILE A 97 24.80 -5.55 -28.09
N THR A 98 23.49 -5.76 -27.89
CA THR A 98 22.58 -6.49 -28.77
C THR A 98 21.54 -5.59 -29.41
N SER A 99 20.96 -6.01 -30.52
CA SER A 99 19.87 -5.24 -31.17
C SER A 99 18.66 -5.08 -30.26
N GLU A 100 18.33 -6.09 -29.47
CA GLU A 100 17.19 -6.08 -28.57
C GLU A 100 17.38 -5.08 -27.41
N VAL A 101 18.55 -5.09 -26.78
CA VAL A 101 18.88 -4.15 -25.70
C VAL A 101 18.94 -2.73 -26.23
N PHE A 102 19.50 -2.52 -27.46
CA PHE A 102 19.59 -1.21 -28.07
C PHE A 102 18.22 -0.61 -28.39
N GLU A 103 17.30 -1.39 -28.97
CA GLU A 103 15.93 -0.94 -29.25
C GLU A 103 15.16 -0.64 -27.97
N ARG A 104 15.37 -1.40 -26.90
CA ARG A 104 14.79 -1.15 -25.60
C ARG A 104 15.27 0.18 -25.01
N GLU A 105 16.56 0.49 -25.10
CA GLU A 105 17.10 1.77 -24.60
C GLU A 105 16.65 2.95 -25.47
N ILE A 106 16.54 2.79 -26.79
CA ILE A 106 15.95 3.80 -27.68
C ILE A 106 14.48 4.07 -27.28
N ALA A 107 13.69 3.03 -27.07
CA ALA A 107 12.30 3.18 -26.64
C ALA A 107 12.21 3.91 -25.30
N ARG A 108 13.11 3.59 -24.36
CA ARG A 108 13.21 4.26 -23.06
C ARG A 108 13.50 5.75 -23.14
N ILE A 109 14.33 6.15 -24.11
CA ILE A 109 14.67 7.56 -24.34
C ILE A 109 13.52 8.29 -25.05
N LYS A 110 12.90 7.66 -26.08
CA LYS A 110 11.81 8.27 -26.85
C LYS A 110 10.53 8.43 -26.05
N GLU A 111 10.18 7.41 -25.27
CA GLU A 111 8.94 7.36 -24.53
C GLU A 111 9.18 6.85 -23.09
N PRO A 112 9.89 7.63 -22.27
CA PRO A 112 10.26 7.18 -20.92
C PRO A 112 9.05 6.81 -20.06
N ALA A 113 7.94 7.50 -20.23
CA ALA A 113 6.70 7.21 -19.51
C ALA A 113 6.08 5.86 -19.91
N VAL A 114 6.09 5.51 -21.22
CA VAL A 114 5.55 4.23 -21.71
C VAL A 114 6.41 3.05 -21.27
N VAL A 115 7.74 3.20 -21.34
CA VAL A 115 8.66 2.15 -20.92
C VAL A 115 8.61 1.95 -19.40
N ALA A 116 8.58 3.02 -18.63
CA ALA A 116 8.38 2.95 -17.18
C ALA A 116 7.07 2.23 -16.84
N ARG A 117 6.00 2.52 -17.58
CA ARG A 117 4.69 1.85 -17.42
C ARG A 117 4.75 0.35 -17.67
N ASN A 118 5.50 -0.10 -18.67
CA ASN A 118 5.62 -1.53 -19.02
C ASN A 118 6.51 -2.32 -18.04
N ILE A 119 7.38 -1.64 -17.30
CA ILE A 119 8.30 -2.25 -16.33
C ILE A 119 7.77 -2.13 -14.89
N ALA A 120 7.11 -1.02 -14.57
CA ALA A 120 6.60 -0.78 -13.23
C ALA A 120 5.35 -1.65 -12.94
N PRO A 121 5.27 -2.29 -11.79
CA PRO A 121 4.08 -3.04 -11.39
C PRO A 121 2.89 -2.09 -11.21
N SER A 122 1.67 -2.59 -11.41
CA SER A 122 0.46 -1.83 -11.09
C SER A 122 0.45 -1.43 -9.60
N ILE A 123 -0.27 -0.36 -9.27
CA ILE A 123 -0.33 0.14 -7.89
C ILE A 123 -0.85 -0.91 -6.91
N THR A 124 -1.76 -1.79 -7.33
CA THR A 124 -2.28 -2.89 -6.50
C THR A 124 -1.22 -3.94 -6.21
N VAL A 125 -0.46 -4.35 -7.22
CA VAL A 125 0.66 -5.30 -7.07
C VAL A 125 1.72 -4.71 -6.15
N ARG A 126 2.05 -3.42 -6.33
CA ARG A 126 3.05 -2.75 -5.49
C ARG A 126 2.56 -2.58 -4.04
N PHE A 127 1.26 -2.35 -3.84
CA PHE A 127 0.67 -2.23 -2.50
C PHE A 127 0.68 -3.55 -1.74
N ARG A 128 0.36 -4.66 -2.40
CA ARG A 128 0.47 -6.01 -1.80
C ARG A 128 1.92 -6.33 -1.44
N LYS A 129 2.85 -6.07 -2.36
CA LYS A 129 4.28 -6.26 -2.12
C LYS A 129 4.76 -5.46 -0.91
N TYR A 130 4.34 -4.20 -0.77
CA TYR A 130 4.63 -3.38 0.42
C TYR A 130 4.12 -4.04 1.72
N ALA A 131 2.89 -4.58 1.72
CA ALA A 131 2.35 -5.25 2.88
C ALA A 131 3.17 -6.49 3.28
N ASP A 132 3.55 -7.31 2.29
CA ASP A 132 4.34 -8.52 2.50
C ASP A 132 5.76 -8.21 3.00
N GLU A 133 6.41 -7.20 2.44
CA GLU A 133 7.71 -6.71 2.88
C GLU A 133 7.66 -6.17 4.32
N ALA A 134 6.66 -5.35 4.64
CA ALA A 134 6.48 -4.79 5.98
C ALA A 134 6.24 -5.88 7.04
N LEU A 135 5.50 -6.95 6.69
CA LEU A 135 5.31 -8.11 7.56
C LEU A 135 6.63 -8.89 7.73
N ARG A 136 7.32 -9.17 6.65
CA ARG A 136 8.58 -9.92 6.65
C ARG A 136 9.67 -9.25 7.49
N TYR A 137 9.72 -7.91 7.47
CA TYR A 137 10.68 -7.14 8.26
C TYR A 137 10.20 -6.82 9.68
N GLY A 138 9.03 -7.32 10.09
CA GLY A 138 8.48 -7.07 11.44
C GLY A 138 8.02 -5.63 11.68
N ILE A 139 7.87 -4.81 10.63
CA ILE A 139 7.37 -3.42 10.72
C ILE A 139 5.90 -3.42 11.11
N ILE A 140 5.16 -4.43 10.67
CA ILE A 140 3.75 -4.64 11.00
C ILE A 140 3.51 -6.09 11.45
N GLY A 141 2.50 -6.29 12.32
CA GLY A 141 2.05 -7.63 12.67
C GLY A 141 1.01 -8.19 11.68
N GLU A 142 0.72 -9.51 11.79
CA GLU A 142 -0.21 -10.22 10.90
C GLU A 142 -1.60 -9.58 10.79
N ALA A 143 -2.16 -9.08 11.91
CA ALA A 143 -3.48 -8.44 11.90
C ALA A 143 -3.47 -7.18 11.02
N ARG A 144 -2.42 -6.37 11.10
CA ARG A 144 -2.26 -5.18 10.27
C ARG A 144 -2.05 -5.52 8.82
N HIS A 145 -1.25 -6.56 8.52
CA HIS A 145 -1.05 -7.08 7.17
C HIS A 145 -2.40 -7.46 6.54
N LYS A 146 -3.21 -8.30 7.22
CA LYS A 146 -4.55 -8.70 6.73
C LYS A 146 -5.43 -7.48 6.41
N HIS A 147 -5.40 -6.43 7.23
CA HIS A 147 -6.17 -5.23 6.96
C HIS A 147 -5.66 -4.46 5.73
N ILE A 148 -4.35 -4.39 5.50
CA ILE A 148 -3.77 -3.76 4.31
C ILE A 148 -4.16 -4.54 3.04
N ILE A 149 -4.14 -5.87 3.08
CA ILE A 149 -4.60 -6.70 1.96
C ILE A 149 -6.06 -6.42 1.62
N VAL A 150 -6.94 -6.31 2.62
CA VAL A 150 -8.35 -5.94 2.39
C VAL A 150 -8.48 -4.58 1.69
N VAL A 151 -7.66 -3.59 2.07
CA VAL A 151 -7.66 -2.27 1.39
C VAL A 151 -7.13 -2.38 -0.03
N SER A 152 -6.09 -3.20 -0.25
CA SER A 152 -5.55 -3.47 -1.59
C SER A 152 -6.57 -4.15 -2.50
N ASP A 153 -7.34 -5.11 -1.99
CA ASP A 153 -8.41 -5.78 -2.74
C ASP A 153 -9.53 -4.79 -3.12
N LYS A 154 -9.85 -3.85 -2.24
CA LYS A 154 -10.79 -2.77 -2.55
C LYS A 154 -10.25 -1.84 -3.64
N LEU A 155 -8.98 -1.48 -3.56
CA LEU A 155 -8.32 -0.67 -4.58
C LEU A 155 -8.35 -1.39 -5.94
N GLU A 156 -8.09 -2.68 -5.98
CA GLU A 156 -8.15 -3.47 -7.21
C GLU A 156 -9.55 -3.43 -7.83
N ARG A 157 -10.60 -3.69 -7.04
CA ARG A 157 -11.99 -3.60 -7.51
C ARG A 157 -12.33 -2.22 -8.04
N PHE A 158 -11.95 -1.16 -7.31
CA PHE A 158 -12.13 0.21 -7.75
C PHE A 158 -11.48 0.47 -9.12
N LEU A 159 -10.24 0.06 -9.29
CA LEU A 159 -9.50 0.28 -10.54
C LEU A 159 -10.07 -0.53 -11.71
N ILE A 160 -10.54 -1.76 -11.46
CA ILE A 160 -11.20 -2.60 -12.48
C ILE A 160 -12.52 -1.96 -12.93
N ILE A 161 -13.35 -1.50 -11.99
CA ILE A 161 -14.64 -0.84 -12.28
C ILE A 161 -14.44 0.42 -13.13
N ASN A 162 -13.36 1.15 -12.89
CA ASN A 162 -13.04 2.38 -13.64
C ASN A 162 -12.20 2.13 -14.91
N GLY A 163 -11.90 0.87 -15.26
CA GLY A 163 -11.14 0.53 -16.48
C GLY A 163 -9.66 0.93 -16.45
N ILE A 164 -9.08 1.13 -15.26
CA ILE A 164 -7.69 1.57 -15.06
C ILE A 164 -6.86 0.58 -14.22
N SER A 165 -7.13 -0.72 -14.34
CA SER A 165 -6.50 -1.77 -13.53
C SER A 165 -4.97 -1.85 -13.64
N SER A 166 -4.40 -1.37 -14.75
CA SER A 166 -2.95 -1.36 -15.01
C SER A 166 -2.24 -0.09 -14.58
N ILE A 167 -2.93 0.85 -13.91
CA ILE A 167 -2.33 2.11 -13.47
C ILE A 167 -1.11 1.87 -12.57
N ILE A 168 -0.01 2.54 -12.85
CA ILE A 168 1.19 2.49 -12.03
C ILE A 168 1.14 3.55 -10.90
N PRO A 169 1.94 3.40 -9.83
CA PRO A 169 1.91 4.33 -8.70
C PRO A 169 2.06 5.81 -9.07
N SER A 170 2.93 6.15 -10.04
CA SER A 170 3.18 7.53 -10.46
C SER A 170 2.01 8.19 -11.21
N GLU A 171 1.09 7.39 -11.76
CA GLU A 171 -0.11 7.85 -12.48
C GLU A 171 -1.31 8.04 -11.54
N PHE A 172 -1.27 7.46 -10.33
CA PHE A 172 -2.34 7.58 -9.36
C PHE A 172 -2.34 8.98 -8.73
N ASN A 173 -3.37 9.76 -9.03
CA ASN A 173 -3.45 11.18 -8.68
C ASN A 173 -4.51 11.50 -7.60
N GLU A 174 -4.70 12.79 -7.32
CA GLU A 174 -5.64 13.29 -6.31
C GLU A 174 -7.11 13.00 -6.65
N THR A 175 -7.45 12.95 -7.92
CA THR A 175 -8.81 12.60 -8.38
C THR A 175 -9.10 11.15 -8.07
N HIS A 176 -8.20 10.25 -8.48
CA HIS A 176 -8.31 8.82 -8.15
C HIS A 176 -8.39 8.57 -6.63
N LEU A 177 -7.66 9.37 -5.83
CA LEU A 177 -7.69 9.25 -4.37
C LEU A 177 -9.06 9.62 -3.79
N MET A 178 -9.68 10.69 -4.27
CA MET A 178 -11.01 11.12 -3.83
C MET A 178 -12.09 10.12 -4.26
N GLU A 179 -12.03 9.64 -5.49
CA GLU A 179 -12.96 8.65 -6.03
C GLU A 179 -12.83 7.29 -5.32
N PHE A 180 -11.59 6.86 -5.02
CA PHE A 180 -11.36 5.66 -4.24
C PHE A 180 -11.96 5.75 -2.84
N ARG A 181 -11.83 6.91 -2.19
CA ARG A 181 -12.48 7.16 -0.90
C ARG A 181 -14.00 7.01 -0.98
N GLU A 182 -14.65 7.62 -1.99
CA GLU A 182 -16.10 7.51 -2.17
C GLU A 182 -16.52 6.07 -2.52
N PHE A 183 -15.71 5.37 -3.30
CA PHE A 183 -15.91 3.94 -3.56
C PHE A 183 -15.89 3.13 -2.25
N ILE A 184 -14.90 3.34 -1.36
CA ILE A 184 -14.83 2.64 -0.06
C ILE A 184 -16.09 2.88 0.77
N PHE A 185 -16.65 4.10 0.78
CA PHE A 185 -17.88 4.41 1.50
C PHE A 185 -19.07 3.61 0.97
N ASN A 186 -19.20 3.53 -0.34
CA ASN A 186 -20.37 3.07 -1.03
C ASN A 186 -20.15 1.72 -1.74
N GLU A 187 -19.12 0.96 -1.38
CA GLU A 187 -18.75 -0.30 -2.01
C GLU A 187 -19.92 -1.30 -2.05
N TYR A 188 -20.83 -1.26 -1.09
CA TYR A 188 -22.02 -2.13 -1.04
C TYR A 188 -22.92 -1.98 -2.27
N GLU A 189 -22.97 -0.80 -2.92
CA GLU A 189 -23.76 -0.56 -4.12
C GLU A 189 -23.20 -1.27 -5.37
N TYR A 190 -21.92 -1.65 -5.33
CA TYR A 190 -21.24 -2.30 -6.44
C TYR A 190 -21.32 -3.83 -6.41
N VAL A 191 -21.70 -4.42 -5.27
CA VAL A 191 -21.79 -5.88 -5.10
C VAL A 191 -22.78 -6.50 -6.08
N GLU A 192 -23.97 -5.89 -6.23
CA GLU A 192 -24.98 -6.34 -7.15
C GLU A 192 -24.70 -5.95 -8.61
N LYS A 193 -24.06 -4.78 -8.82
CA LYS A 193 -23.74 -4.28 -10.16
C LYS A 193 -22.61 -5.07 -10.83
N PHE A 194 -21.66 -5.59 -10.03
CA PHE A 194 -20.47 -6.29 -10.51
C PHE A 194 -20.25 -7.62 -9.77
N PRO A 195 -21.19 -8.57 -9.81
CA PRO A 195 -21.17 -9.79 -8.98
C PRO A 195 -19.87 -10.61 -9.17
N LYS A 196 -19.32 -10.65 -10.37
CA LYS A 196 -18.07 -11.37 -10.66
C LYS A 196 -16.86 -10.88 -9.84
N LEU A 197 -16.80 -9.60 -9.49
CA LEU A 197 -15.70 -9.03 -8.68
C LEU A 197 -15.79 -9.45 -7.21
N TYR A 198 -16.95 -9.93 -6.76
CA TYR A 198 -17.23 -10.35 -5.39
C TYR A 198 -17.45 -11.86 -5.26
N GLU A 199 -17.27 -12.63 -6.32
CA GLU A 199 -17.50 -14.08 -6.34
C GLU A 199 -16.61 -14.81 -5.34
N ASN A 200 -15.32 -14.41 -5.26
CA ASN A 200 -14.35 -14.99 -4.34
C ASN A 200 -14.36 -14.35 -2.93
N VAL A 201 -15.22 -13.37 -2.68
CA VAL A 201 -15.38 -12.76 -1.36
C VAL A 201 -16.37 -13.57 -0.56
N LYS A 202 -15.94 -14.07 0.63
CA LYS A 202 -16.83 -14.82 1.53
C LYS A 202 -18.06 -13.98 1.84
N GLU A 203 -19.23 -14.60 1.87
CA GLU A 203 -20.53 -13.92 2.02
C GLU A 203 -20.60 -13.01 3.25
N GLN A 204 -20.00 -13.44 4.35
CA GLN A 204 -19.92 -12.65 5.59
C GLN A 204 -19.06 -11.38 5.45
N ASN A 205 -18.13 -11.35 4.48
CA ASN A 205 -17.18 -10.24 4.25
C ASN A 205 -17.65 -9.32 3.11
N LYS A 206 -18.71 -9.67 2.39
CA LYS A 206 -19.28 -8.79 1.36
C LYS A 206 -19.82 -7.51 1.99
N PRO A 207 -19.55 -6.34 1.42
CA PRO A 207 -20.12 -5.09 1.89
C PRO A 207 -21.66 -5.14 1.81
N LYS A 208 -22.36 -4.89 2.93
CA LYS A 208 -23.83 -4.92 3.02
C LYS A 208 -24.45 -3.56 3.26
N ALA A 209 -23.64 -2.57 3.64
CA ALA A 209 -24.09 -1.22 3.94
C ALA A 209 -22.92 -0.23 3.84
N ARG A 210 -23.28 1.03 3.81
CA ARG A 210 -22.31 2.13 3.82
C ARG A 210 -21.39 2.05 5.03
N LEU A 211 -20.07 2.17 4.80
CA LEU A 211 -19.10 2.13 5.88
C LEU A 211 -19.14 3.41 6.73
N SER A 212 -18.76 3.27 8.01
CA SER A 212 -18.61 4.42 8.89
C SER A 212 -17.44 5.31 8.46
N MET A 213 -17.54 6.60 8.76
CA MET A 213 -16.49 7.58 8.49
C MET A 213 -15.14 7.17 9.10
N ASN A 214 -15.16 6.63 10.31
CA ASN A 214 -13.95 6.19 11.02
C ASN A 214 -13.30 4.97 10.34
N THR A 215 -14.11 4.03 9.86
CA THR A 215 -13.61 2.87 9.11
C THR A 215 -12.93 3.31 7.81
N VAL A 216 -13.57 4.22 7.05
CA VAL A 216 -13.00 4.75 5.82
C VAL A 216 -11.72 5.53 6.10
N ALA A 217 -11.70 6.41 7.10
CA ALA A 217 -10.49 7.14 7.49
C ALA A 217 -9.35 6.20 7.89
N SER A 218 -9.63 5.11 8.61
CA SER A 218 -8.63 4.10 8.96
C SER A 218 -8.05 3.41 7.71
N GLN A 219 -8.89 3.03 6.74
CA GLN A 219 -8.44 2.43 5.48
C GLN A 219 -7.64 3.41 4.64
N MET A 220 -8.09 4.67 4.53
CA MET A 220 -7.35 5.73 3.85
C MET A 220 -5.99 6.01 4.49
N LYS A 221 -5.89 5.90 5.83
CA LYS A 221 -4.61 6.05 6.54
C LYS A 221 -3.62 4.93 6.20
N MET A 222 -4.10 3.69 6.02
CA MET A 222 -3.25 2.59 5.56
C MET A 222 -2.72 2.85 4.15
N PHE A 223 -3.58 3.30 3.26
CA PHE A 223 -3.20 3.65 1.89
C PHE A 223 -2.26 4.87 1.85
N GLN A 224 -2.47 5.86 2.72
CA GLN A 224 -1.56 7.00 2.88
C GLN A 224 -0.15 6.56 3.30
N THR A 225 -0.05 5.62 4.26
CA THR A 225 1.25 5.11 4.71
C THR A 225 2.02 4.48 3.56
N PHE A 226 1.34 3.67 2.74
CA PHE A 226 1.92 3.09 1.53
C PHE A 226 2.38 4.16 0.52
N LEU A 227 1.54 5.14 0.19
CA LEU A 227 1.93 6.18 -0.77
C LEU A 227 3.05 7.09 -0.25
N ASN A 228 3.14 7.29 1.06
CA ASN A 228 4.27 8.00 1.66
C ASN A 228 5.56 7.18 1.57
N GLU A 229 5.48 5.85 1.70
CA GLU A 229 6.64 4.99 1.50
C GLU A 229 7.14 5.05 0.05
N LEU A 230 6.25 5.04 -0.93
CA LEU A 230 6.63 5.22 -2.33
C LEU A 230 7.30 6.58 -2.61
N GLU A 231 6.88 7.63 -1.90
CA GLU A 231 7.54 8.95 -1.96
C GLU A 231 8.92 8.91 -1.31
N ASN A 232 9.07 8.25 -0.17
CA ASN A 232 10.35 8.10 0.54
C ASN A 232 11.37 7.26 -0.25
N THR A 233 10.90 6.33 -1.08
CA THR A 233 11.73 5.48 -1.94
C THR A 233 11.89 6.01 -3.37
N ASP A 234 11.47 7.26 -3.62
CA ASP A 234 11.52 7.92 -4.93
C ASP A 234 10.77 7.19 -6.07
N GLU A 235 9.90 6.23 -5.74
CA GLU A 235 9.03 5.57 -6.72
C GLU A 235 7.94 6.52 -7.26
N ILE A 236 7.54 7.51 -6.46
CA ILE A 236 6.68 8.62 -6.87
C ILE A 236 7.29 9.94 -6.39
N HIS A 237 7.20 10.99 -7.21
CA HIS A 237 7.76 12.30 -6.85
C HIS A 237 7.08 12.93 -5.63
N LYS A 238 5.75 12.79 -5.50
CA LYS A 238 4.96 13.35 -4.40
C LYS A 238 3.68 12.57 -4.21
N SER A 239 3.39 12.18 -2.97
CA SER A 239 2.16 11.48 -2.60
C SER A 239 0.91 12.32 -2.93
N PRO A 240 -0.13 11.73 -3.56
CA PRO A 240 -1.41 12.39 -3.81
C PRO A 240 -2.02 13.02 -2.55
N PHE A 241 -1.85 12.42 -1.38
CA PHE A 241 -2.30 13.01 -0.11
C PHE A 241 -1.62 14.34 0.21
N ARG A 242 -0.34 14.51 -0.16
CA ARG A 242 0.39 15.77 0.05
C ARG A 242 0.08 16.82 -1.00
N LYS A 243 -0.37 16.40 -2.18
CA LYS A 243 -0.83 17.30 -3.24
C LYS A 243 -2.23 17.86 -2.97
N LEU A 244 -3.07 17.15 -2.18
CA LEU A 244 -4.37 17.65 -1.76
C LEU A 244 -4.23 18.95 -0.98
N GLY A 245 -5.02 19.97 -1.34
CA GLY A 245 -5.19 21.18 -0.55
C GLY A 245 -5.71 20.87 0.87
N LYS A 246 -5.43 21.76 1.83
CA LYS A 246 -5.74 21.58 3.26
C LYS A 246 -7.18 21.11 3.52
N GLU A 247 -8.15 21.72 2.86
CA GLU A 247 -9.58 21.39 3.08
C GLU A 247 -9.94 20.00 2.53
N ARG A 248 -9.49 19.65 1.32
CA ARG A 248 -9.70 18.29 0.76
C ARG A 248 -9.04 17.21 1.60
N ARG A 249 -7.85 17.48 2.14
CA ARG A 249 -7.15 16.55 3.04
C ARG A 249 -7.94 16.30 4.33
N LYS A 250 -8.52 17.34 4.93
CA LYS A 250 -9.40 17.19 6.09
C LYS A 250 -10.61 16.31 5.78
N VAL A 251 -11.19 16.44 4.59
CA VAL A 251 -12.33 15.63 4.16
C VAL A 251 -11.93 14.16 4.03
N VAL A 252 -10.81 13.89 3.36
CA VAL A 252 -10.34 12.50 3.12
C VAL A 252 -10.06 11.77 4.42
N MET A 253 -9.50 12.46 5.41
CA MET A 253 -9.09 11.88 6.70
C MET A 253 -10.09 12.19 7.83
N LYS A 254 -11.30 12.66 7.47
CA LYS A 254 -12.31 13.05 8.47
C LYS A 254 -12.72 11.84 9.30
N THR A 255 -12.63 12.01 10.61
CA THR A 255 -13.15 11.08 11.61
C THR A 255 -14.29 11.75 12.37
N ARG A 256 -15.18 10.92 12.90
CA ARG A 256 -16.23 11.36 13.82
C ARG A 256 -15.89 10.80 15.19
N TYR A 257 -15.77 11.67 16.16
CA TYR A 257 -15.64 11.28 17.55
C TYR A 257 -17.01 11.38 18.17
N ASP A 258 -17.57 10.24 18.55
CA ASP A 258 -18.75 10.18 19.40
C ASP A 258 -18.28 10.15 20.85
N ASP A 259 -19.10 10.67 21.77
CA ASP A 259 -18.80 10.59 23.20
C ASP A 259 -18.60 9.15 23.60
N PRO A 260 -17.60 8.86 24.46
CA PRO A 260 -17.34 7.50 24.90
C PRO A 260 -18.55 6.96 25.67
N VAL A 261 -19.02 5.79 25.28
CA VAL A 261 -20.11 5.11 25.98
C VAL A 261 -19.50 4.18 27.02
N PHE A 262 -19.84 4.38 28.27
CA PHE A 262 -19.38 3.59 29.42
C PHE A 262 -20.52 3.34 30.38
N LEU A 263 -20.38 2.29 31.23
CA LEU A 263 -21.33 2.08 32.31
C LEU A 263 -21.16 3.17 33.38
N ARG A 264 -22.27 3.73 33.83
CA ARG A 264 -22.29 4.62 34.98
C ARG A 264 -22.16 3.80 36.26
N ARG A 265 -21.84 4.50 37.33
CA ARG A 265 -21.64 3.83 38.65
C ARG A 265 -22.91 3.12 39.13
N ASP A 266 -24.07 3.76 39.00
CA ASP A 266 -25.38 3.18 39.32
C ASP A 266 -25.69 1.92 38.53
N GLU A 267 -25.39 1.94 37.20
CA GLU A 267 -25.56 0.79 36.34
C GLU A 267 -24.60 -0.37 36.67
N LEU A 268 -23.37 -0.07 37.09
CA LEU A 268 -22.44 -1.08 37.57
C LEU A 268 -22.95 -1.75 38.83
N PHE A 269 -23.46 -0.97 39.80
CA PHE A 269 -24.09 -1.53 41.02
C PHE A 269 -25.32 -2.37 40.69
N GLN A 270 -26.11 -1.98 39.68
CA GLN A 270 -27.23 -2.75 39.17
C GLN A 270 -26.78 -4.11 38.62
N VAL A 271 -25.69 -4.15 37.85
CA VAL A 271 -25.11 -5.42 37.41
C VAL A 271 -24.63 -6.28 38.56
N ILE A 272 -23.98 -5.70 39.56
CA ILE A 272 -23.52 -6.43 40.77
C ILE A 272 -24.69 -7.08 41.51
N SER A 273 -25.77 -6.35 41.75
CA SER A 273 -26.91 -6.77 42.54
C SER A 273 -27.92 -7.66 41.80
N THR A 274 -27.94 -7.65 40.48
CA THR A 274 -28.92 -8.42 39.72
C THR A 274 -28.56 -9.90 39.70
N GLU A 275 -29.47 -10.76 40.12
CA GLU A 275 -29.34 -12.20 39.97
C GLU A 275 -29.47 -12.58 38.47
N VAL A 276 -28.62 -13.48 38.03
CA VAL A 276 -28.58 -13.94 36.65
C VAL A 276 -28.67 -15.46 36.58
N PRO A 277 -29.18 -16.02 35.45
CA PRO A 277 -29.14 -17.46 35.25
C PRO A 277 -27.71 -18.01 35.34
N GLU A 278 -27.56 -19.26 35.81
CA GLU A 278 -26.27 -19.94 35.95
C GLU A 278 -25.41 -19.86 34.66
N SER A 279 -26.05 -19.99 33.50
CA SER A 279 -25.39 -19.88 32.18
C SER A 279 -24.75 -18.53 31.87
N LEU A 280 -25.07 -17.48 32.63
CA LEU A 280 -24.51 -16.13 32.55
C LEU A 280 -23.67 -15.71 33.74
N GLN A 281 -23.61 -16.52 34.78
CA GLN A 281 -22.89 -16.17 36.03
C GLN A 281 -21.40 -15.96 35.74
N GLU A 282 -20.75 -16.89 35.05
CA GLU A 282 -19.34 -16.78 34.66
C GLU A 282 -19.08 -15.53 33.81
N THR A 283 -20.01 -15.20 32.87
CA THR A 283 -19.93 -13.98 32.08
C THR A 283 -20.03 -12.71 32.92
N LYS A 284 -20.95 -12.70 33.89
CA LYS A 284 -21.12 -11.60 34.84
C LYS A 284 -19.86 -11.40 35.69
N ASP A 285 -19.31 -12.46 36.23
CA ASP A 285 -18.12 -12.43 37.10
C ASP A 285 -16.90 -11.94 36.27
N ALA A 286 -16.68 -12.47 35.07
CA ALA A 286 -15.63 -12.02 34.16
C ALA A 286 -15.79 -10.54 33.78
N PHE A 287 -17.01 -10.11 33.49
CA PHE A 287 -17.29 -8.72 33.09
C PHE A 287 -17.02 -7.74 34.26
N LEU A 288 -17.45 -8.09 35.46
CA LEU A 288 -17.24 -7.29 36.70
C LEU A 288 -15.74 -7.21 37.04
N LEU A 289 -15.00 -8.30 36.89
CA LEU A 289 -13.55 -8.32 37.06
C LEU A 289 -12.85 -7.45 36.03
N GLN A 290 -13.26 -7.55 34.79
CA GLN A 290 -12.68 -6.72 33.69
C GLN A 290 -12.97 -5.22 33.93
N CYS A 291 -14.16 -4.88 34.40
CA CYS A 291 -14.50 -3.50 34.78
C CYS A 291 -13.64 -3.00 35.94
N ALA A 292 -13.44 -3.85 36.97
CA ALA A 292 -12.63 -3.50 38.14
C ALA A 292 -11.16 -3.27 37.82
N LEU A 293 -10.61 -4.10 36.91
CA LEU A 293 -9.20 -4.07 36.52
C LEU A 293 -8.89 -3.10 35.37
N GLY A 294 -9.91 -2.63 34.65
CA GLY A 294 -9.74 -1.72 33.53
C GLY A 294 -8.92 -2.29 32.37
N CYS A 295 -8.80 -3.62 32.29
CA CYS A 295 -7.95 -4.30 31.35
C CYS A 295 -8.67 -4.64 30.03
N ARG A 296 -7.90 -4.83 28.95
CA ARG A 296 -8.44 -5.36 27.69
C ARG A 296 -8.75 -6.84 27.85
N ILE A 297 -9.70 -7.33 27.03
CA ILE A 297 -10.05 -8.77 27.05
C ILE A 297 -8.84 -9.66 26.75
N SER A 298 -7.94 -9.25 25.86
CA SER A 298 -6.69 -9.98 25.56
C SER A 298 -5.75 -10.09 26.76
N ASP A 299 -5.73 -9.06 27.60
CA ASP A 299 -4.89 -9.01 28.79
C ASP A 299 -5.56 -9.77 29.96
N PHE A 300 -6.90 -9.66 30.07
CA PHE A 300 -7.68 -10.44 31.04
C PHE A 300 -7.51 -11.95 30.87
N GLN A 301 -7.38 -12.43 29.64
CA GLN A 301 -7.14 -13.84 29.32
C GLN A 301 -5.76 -14.36 29.79
N LEU A 302 -4.82 -13.48 30.12
CA LEU A 302 -3.49 -13.82 30.60
C LEU A 302 -3.43 -13.84 32.14
N MET A 303 -4.49 -13.39 32.84
CA MET A 303 -4.49 -13.30 34.26
C MET A 303 -4.64 -14.68 34.92
N SER A 304 -3.86 -14.88 35.97
CA SER A 304 -3.82 -16.09 36.78
C SER A 304 -3.52 -15.72 38.25
N MET A 305 -3.46 -16.69 39.11
CA MET A 305 -2.99 -16.48 40.47
C MET A 305 -1.60 -15.86 40.57
N GLU A 306 -0.73 -16.18 39.64
CA GLU A 306 0.64 -15.65 39.56
C GLU A 306 0.68 -14.14 39.28
N THR A 307 -0.39 -13.59 38.70
CA THR A 307 -0.52 -12.15 38.45
C THR A 307 -1.07 -11.37 39.65
N ILE A 308 -1.43 -12.05 40.74
CA ILE A 308 -1.93 -11.43 41.98
C ILE A 308 -0.80 -11.33 43.01
N SER A 309 -0.63 -10.16 43.57
CA SER A 309 0.28 -9.92 44.71
C SER A 309 -0.43 -9.12 45.78
N ILE A 310 0.13 -9.12 47.00
CA ILE A 310 -0.37 -8.33 48.15
C ILE A 310 0.73 -7.35 48.53
N ASN A 311 0.40 -6.07 48.62
CA ASN A 311 1.35 -5.07 49.08
C ASN A 311 1.60 -5.11 50.58
N PRO A 312 2.59 -4.38 51.14
CA PRO A 312 2.84 -4.36 52.59
C PRO A 312 1.66 -3.91 53.46
N ASP A 313 0.73 -3.14 52.89
CA ASP A 313 -0.48 -2.68 53.56
C ASP A 313 -1.64 -3.70 53.51
N GLY A 314 -1.39 -4.89 52.96
CA GLY A 314 -2.38 -5.95 52.84
C GLY A 314 -3.37 -5.77 51.68
N ILE A 315 -3.12 -4.85 50.75
CA ILE A 315 -4.00 -4.59 49.60
C ILE A 315 -3.63 -5.51 48.45
N PRO A 316 -4.54 -6.35 47.95
CA PRO A 316 -4.30 -7.18 46.80
C PRO A 316 -4.29 -6.33 45.52
N TYR A 317 -3.37 -6.65 44.60
CA TYR A 317 -3.27 -6.03 43.30
C TYR A 317 -2.93 -7.05 42.22
N VAL A 318 -3.30 -6.73 40.97
CA VAL A 318 -2.90 -7.49 39.78
C VAL A 318 -1.79 -6.75 39.10
N HIS A 319 -0.77 -7.47 38.64
CA HIS A 319 0.31 -6.93 37.84
C HIS A 319 0.51 -7.75 36.54
N TYR A 320 0.71 -7.09 35.42
CA TYR A 320 0.87 -7.76 34.13
C TYR A 320 1.47 -6.82 33.08
N VAL A 321 2.12 -7.37 32.07
CA VAL A 321 2.57 -6.65 30.90
C VAL A 321 1.49 -6.74 29.81
N PRO A 322 0.93 -5.61 29.34
CA PRO A 322 -0.14 -5.64 28.35
C PRO A 322 0.34 -6.23 27.01
N LYS A 323 -0.35 -7.24 26.50
CA LYS A 323 0.00 -7.96 25.27
C LYS A 323 0.21 -7.03 24.06
N LYS A 324 -0.59 -5.97 23.95
CA LYS A 324 -0.53 -5.05 22.80
C LYS A 324 0.73 -4.18 22.79
N THR A 325 1.34 -3.94 23.93
CA THR A 325 2.52 -3.07 24.08
C THR A 325 3.78 -3.84 24.45
N ALA A 326 3.69 -5.15 24.68
CA ALA A 326 4.81 -6.01 25.04
C ALA A 326 5.94 -6.00 23.99
N ASP A 327 5.58 -5.87 22.69
CA ASP A 327 6.53 -5.83 21.58
C ASP A 327 6.95 -4.40 21.18
N SER A 328 6.49 -3.35 21.91
CA SER A 328 6.89 -1.99 21.61
C SER A 328 8.28 -1.71 22.19
N GLN A 329 9.15 -1.05 21.40
CA GLN A 329 10.51 -0.68 21.80
C GLN A 329 10.59 0.30 22.99
N VAL A 330 9.45 0.77 23.48
CA VAL A 330 9.32 1.75 24.58
C VAL A 330 9.00 1.05 25.91
N GLY A 331 9.73 0.00 26.22
CA GLY A 331 9.73 -0.63 27.56
C GLY A 331 8.50 -1.53 27.82
N ASN A 332 8.76 -2.67 28.45
CA ASN A 332 7.74 -3.54 29.05
C ASN A 332 7.20 -2.86 30.32
N GLU A 333 6.42 -1.79 30.18
CA GLU A 333 5.78 -1.15 31.34
C GLU A 333 4.72 -2.11 31.92
N GLU A 334 4.97 -2.54 33.14
CA GLU A 334 4.05 -3.34 33.89
C GLU A 334 2.87 -2.49 34.38
N VAL A 335 1.65 -2.99 34.18
CA VAL A 335 0.44 -2.37 34.73
C VAL A 335 0.19 -2.99 36.09
N VAL A 336 0.06 -2.12 37.11
CA VAL A 336 -0.29 -2.51 38.48
C VAL A 336 -1.64 -1.91 38.79
N THR A 337 -2.62 -2.75 39.10
CA THR A 337 -4.00 -2.33 39.43
C THR A 337 -4.46 -2.94 40.75
N PRO A 338 -4.87 -2.14 41.72
CA PRO A 338 -5.43 -2.67 42.97
C PRO A 338 -6.77 -3.38 42.72
N ILE A 339 -6.98 -4.49 43.42
CA ILE A 339 -8.20 -5.27 43.29
C ILE A 339 -9.22 -4.70 44.30
N VAL A 340 -10.30 -4.08 43.78
CA VAL A 340 -11.39 -3.55 44.60
C VAL A 340 -12.17 -4.68 45.26
N ARG A 341 -12.82 -4.40 46.41
CA ARG A 341 -13.43 -5.40 47.25
C ARG A 341 -14.36 -6.37 46.54
N TYR A 342 -15.31 -5.89 45.74
CA TYR A 342 -16.24 -6.77 45.03
C TYR A 342 -15.55 -7.71 44.05
N ALA A 343 -14.48 -7.26 43.41
CA ALA A 343 -13.68 -8.07 42.52
C ALA A 343 -12.88 -9.12 43.28
N PHE A 344 -12.35 -8.77 44.46
CA PHE A 344 -11.67 -9.71 45.33
C PHE A 344 -12.63 -10.80 45.84
N ASP A 345 -13.87 -10.42 46.18
CA ASP A 345 -14.91 -11.37 46.62
C ASP A 345 -15.27 -12.37 45.49
N ILE A 346 -15.32 -11.91 44.25
CA ILE A 346 -15.51 -12.79 43.06
C ILE A 346 -14.35 -13.78 42.96
N ILE A 347 -13.11 -13.30 42.97
CA ILE A 347 -11.90 -14.13 42.82
C ILE A 347 -11.83 -15.15 43.96
N LYS A 348 -12.13 -14.72 45.19
CA LYS A 348 -12.14 -15.60 46.36
C LYS A 348 -13.21 -16.70 46.28
N LYS A 349 -14.41 -16.35 45.75
CA LYS A 349 -15.51 -17.31 45.55
C LYS A 349 -15.16 -18.40 44.55
N THR A 350 -14.28 -18.12 43.62
CA THR A 350 -13.79 -19.07 42.62
C THR A 350 -12.46 -19.72 42.99
N ASP A 351 -12.11 -19.77 44.28
CA ASP A 351 -10.83 -20.27 44.80
C ASP A 351 -9.61 -19.64 44.09
N PHE A 352 -9.70 -18.35 43.81
CA PHE A 352 -8.70 -17.56 43.08
C PHE A 352 -8.46 -18.00 41.62
N VAL A 353 -9.36 -18.75 41.04
CA VAL A 353 -9.34 -19.04 39.60
C VAL A 353 -10.07 -17.94 38.87
N PHE A 354 -9.35 -17.25 37.96
CA PHE A 354 -10.00 -16.29 37.06
C PHE A 354 -10.98 -17.02 36.15
N PRO A 355 -12.17 -16.45 35.89
CA PRO A 355 -13.13 -17.03 34.96
C PRO A 355 -12.47 -17.25 33.60
N ILE A 356 -12.41 -18.52 33.19
CA ILE A 356 -11.75 -18.87 31.93
C ILE A 356 -12.71 -18.61 30.80
N LEU A 357 -12.50 -17.51 30.07
CA LEU A 357 -13.27 -17.20 28.87
C LEU A 357 -13.08 -18.22 27.73
N LYS A 358 -12.34 -19.31 27.96
CA LYS A 358 -12.09 -20.38 26.98
C LYS A 358 -13.36 -21.08 26.47
N ASN A 359 -14.41 -21.12 27.30
CA ASN A 359 -15.69 -21.70 26.92
C ASN A 359 -16.65 -20.69 26.28
N ILE A 360 -16.26 -19.44 26.16
CA ILE A 360 -17.03 -18.40 25.53
C ILE A 360 -16.50 -18.29 24.12
N TYR A 361 -17.30 -18.68 23.13
CA TYR A 361 -17.06 -18.69 21.68
C TYR A 361 -16.32 -17.44 21.14
N GLY A 362 -15.05 -17.25 21.49
CA GLY A 362 -14.24 -16.09 21.13
C GLY A 362 -14.77 -14.75 21.67
N GLU A 363 -14.13 -13.66 21.29
CA GLU A 363 -14.52 -12.30 21.71
C GLU A 363 -15.95 -11.94 21.29
N SER A 364 -16.40 -12.41 20.11
CA SER A 364 -17.76 -12.16 19.61
C SER A 364 -18.83 -12.83 20.47
N GLY A 365 -18.58 -14.04 20.97
CA GLY A 365 -19.46 -14.75 21.87
C GLY A 365 -19.56 -14.10 23.23
N TYR A 366 -18.45 -13.64 23.79
CA TYR A 366 -18.41 -12.88 25.03
C TYR A 366 -19.23 -11.59 24.93
N ASN A 367 -19.03 -10.82 23.87
CA ASN A 367 -19.81 -9.59 23.64
C ASN A 367 -21.32 -9.87 23.47
N ALA A 368 -21.69 -10.99 22.87
CA ALA A 368 -23.11 -11.37 22.77
C ALA A 368 -23.72 -11.70 24.14
N LYS A 369 -22.98 -12.42 24.98
CA LYS A 369 -23.41 -12.73 26.36
C LYS A 369 -23.46 -11.47 27.27
N ILE A 370 -22.52 -10.52 27.10
CA ILE A 370 -22.59 -9.22 27.80
C ILE A 370 -23.87 -8.48 27.40
N LYS A 371 -24.23 -8.45 26.11
CA LYS A 371 -25.50 -7.84 25.68
C LYS A 371 -26.73 -8.50 26.32
N SER A 372 -26.70 -9.82 26.48
CA SER A 372 -27.76 -10.54 27.17
C SER A 372 -27.77 -10.20 28.69
N LEU A 373 -26.61 -10.10 29.31
CA LEU A 373 -26.44 -9.65 30.70
C LEU A 373 -27.04 -8.24 30.91
N MET A 374 -26.70 -7.28 30.02
CA MET A 374 -27.22 -5.91 30.15
C MET A 374 -28.76 -5.87 30.03
N ARG A 375 -29.38 -6.68 29.17
CA ARG A 375 -30.86 -6.79 29.08
C ARG A 375 -31.48 -7.30 30.36
N ILE A 376 -30.89 -8.34 30.99
CA ILE A 376 -31.37 -8.86 32.26
C ILE A 376 -31.23 -7.81 33.35
N CYS A 377 -30.14 -7.04 33.34
CA CYS A 377 -29.92 -5.94 34.23
C CYS A 377 -30.76 -4.68 33.88
N LYS A 378 -31.65 -4.74 32.92
CA LYS A 378 -32.52 -3.61 32.46
C LYS A 378 -31.70 -2.34 32.10
N ILE A 379 -30.53 -2.54 31.50
CA ILE A 379 -29.69 -1.46 30.96
C ILE A 379 -29.97 -1.39 29.46
N ASP A 380 -30.97 -0.59 29.04
CA ASP A 380 -31.51 -0.57 27.67
C ASP A 380 -30.78 0.35 26.73
N ARG A 381 -29.92 1.23 27.23
CA ARG A 381 -29.12 2.09 26.37
C ARG A 381 -27.98 1.29 25.69
N LYS A 382 -27.53 1.78 24.56
CA LYS A 382 -26.40 1.17 23.87
C LYS A 382 -25.14 1.29 24.73
N VAL A 383 -24.67 0.15 25.21
CA VAL A 383 -23.36 0.00 25.86
C VAL A 383 -22.44 -0.70 24.86
N PRO A 384 -21.18 -0.29 24.71
CA PRO A 384 -20.25 -0.84 23.73
C PRO A 384 -20.03 -2.35 23.89
#